data_11fa320d7838bf6dc87d8d04cc7ed31e
#
_entry.id   11fa320d7838bf6dc87d8d04cc7ed31e
#
_cell.length_a   1.000
_cell.length_b   1.000
_cell.length_c   1.000
_cell.angle_alpha   90.00
_cell.angle_beta   90.00
_cell.angle_gamma   90.00
#
_symmetry.space_group_name_H-M   'P 1'
#
loop_
_entity.id
_entity.type
_entity.pdbx_description
1 polymer ?
#
loop_
_entity_poly.entity_id
_entity_poly.type
_entity_poly.pdbx_seq_one_letter_code
_entity_poly.pdbx_strand_id
1 'polypeptide(L)'
;MKRNFSALMIFLLLTVVAAAQGWDNSALPISKLDQLQRHRGTALAIDYLQEEKITPISFFSEIVRDMRTGEIQGGVRISGFKTVGGVATIQTFNIDYEEIDSCIKVLLLAKEQFQREKHKFYTLRAYRTIDGSEIGAYYGGGFWGPKWSIYFKTNSTLNSWDGITLGPDKIEDVLGIFYRSKYLLKDKLGLKDISNKQQ
;
A
#
# COMPACT_ATOMS: atom_id res chain seq x y z
N MET A 1 -22.22 25.34 48.10
CA MET A 1 -21.18 24.65 47.26
C MET A 1 -21.71 23.59 46.28
N LYS A 2 -22.99 23.25 46.18
CA LYS A 2 -23.51 22.21 45.26
C LYS A 2 -23.81 22.68 43.82
N ARG A 3 -23.93 24.00 43.57
CA ARG A 3 -24.32 24.54 42.24
C ARG A 3 -23.22 24.59 41.19
N ASN A 4 -21.94 24.63 41.61
CA ASN A 4 -20.80 24.74 40.67
C ASN A 4 -20.32 23.39 40.13
N PHE A 5 -20.67 22.28 40.75
CA PHE A 5 -20.28 20.95 40.31
C PHE A 5 -21.00 20.49 39.02
N SER A 6 -22.30 20.91 38.91
CA SER A 6 -23.08 20.56 37.71
C SER A 6 -22.60 21.30 36.46
N ALA A 7 -22.19 22.57 36.61
CA ALA A 7 -21.68 23.35 35.48
C ALA A 7 -20.32 22.81 34.96
N LEU A 8 -19.44 22.34 35.85
CA LEU A 8 -18.16 21.73 35.49
C LEU A 8 -18.35 20.41 34.77
N MET A 9 -19.31 19.59 35.20
CA MET A 9 -19.60 18.31 34.56
C MET A 9 -20.19 18.46 33.14
N ILE A 10 -21.03 19.47 32.93
CA ILE A 10 -21.59 19.79 31.60
C ILE A 10 -20.50 20.31 30.69
N PHE A 11 -19.55 21.09 31.16
CA PHE A 11 -18.42 21.58 30.36
C PHE A 11 -17.47 20.46 29.96
N LEU A 12 -17.21 19.49 30.86
CA LEU A 12 -16.42 18.31 30.56
C LEU A 12 -17.09 17.39 29.52
N LEU A 13 -18.39 17.21 29.59
CA LEU A 13 -19.17 16.45 28.62
C LEU A 13 -19.17 17.11 27.23
N LEU A 14 -19.26 18.43 27.16
CA LEU A 14 -19.22 19.18 25.90
C LEU A 14 -17.84 19.12 25.23
N THR A 15 -16.75 19.12 26.00
CA THR A 15 -15.40 18.97 25.45
C THR A 15 -15.10 17.57 24.90
N VAL A 16 -15.67 16.53 25.52
CA VAL A 16 -15.53 15.14 25.03
C VAL A 16 -16.29 14.96 23.72
N VAL A 17 -17.50 15.55 23.59
CA VAL A 17 -18.29 15.49 22.35
C VAL A 17 -17.61 16.28 21.23
N ALA A 18 -16.99 17.44 21.50
CA ALA A 18 -16.26 18.22 20.52
C ALA A 18 -14.98 17.51 20.03
N ALA A 19 -14.29 16.77 20.92
CA ALA A 19 -13.13 15.96 20.53
C ALA A 19 -13.52 14.74 19.70
N ALA A 20 -14.73 14.20 19.87
CA ALA A 20 -15.23 13.07 19.07
C ALA A 20 -15.70 13.47 17.66
N GLN A 21 -15.99 14.74 17.42
CA GLN A 21 -16.44 15.25 16.11
C GLN A 21 -15.27 15.69 15.20
N GLY A 22 -14.04 15.66 15.67
CA GLY A 22 -12.86 16.12 14.93
C GLY A 22 -12.16 15.07 14.09
N TRP A 23 -12.66 13.84 14.01
CA TRP A 23 -12.19 12.85 13.05
C TRP A 23 -13.05 12.95 11.80
N ASP A 24 -12.69 13.93 10.97
CA ASP A 24 -13.19 13.98 9.59
C ASP A 24 -12.71 12.69 8.90
N ASN A 25 -13.61 11.70 8.88
CA ASN A 25 -13.50 10.56 7.97
C ASN A 25 -13.79 11.05 6.55
N SER A 26 -13.06 12.08 6.09
CA SER A 26 -12.89 12.30 4.67
C SER A 26 -12.36 10.98 4.15
N ALA A 27 -13.17 10.26 3.40
CA ALA A 27 -12.86 8.94 2.89
C ALA A 27 -11.47 9.06 2.24
N LEU A 28 -10.48 8.34 2.79
CA LEU A 28 -9.14 8.32 2.21
C LEU A 28 -9.32 8.06 0.71
N PRO A 29 -8.59 8.78 -0.15
CA PRO A 29 -8.64 8.51 -1.56
C PRO A 29 -8.40 7.02 -1.77
N ILE A 30 -9.17 6.40 -2.64
CA ILE A 30 -9.01 4.99 -3.01
C ILE A 30 -8.30 4.92 -4.35
N SER A 31 -7.55 3.86 -4.61
CA SER A 31 -6.88 3.64 -5.89
C SER A 31 -7.89 3.66 -7.04
N LYS A 32 -7.47 4.03 -8.24
CA LYS A 32 -8.33 4.01 -9.44
C LYS A 32 -8.86 2.61 -9.71
N LEU A 33 -8.02 1.60 -9.48
CA LEU A 33 -8.39 0.22 -9.63
C LEU A 33 -9.52 -0.17 -8.67
N ASP A 34 -9.41 0.22 -7.39
CA ASP A 34 -10.46 0.01 -6.40
C ASP A 34 -11.73 0.81 -6.71
N GLN A 35 -11.60 2.04 -7.20
CA GLN A 35 -12.74 2.86 -7.61
C GLN A 35 -13.56 2.13 -8.66
N LEU A 36 -12.88 1.65 -9.71
CA LEU A 36 -13.55 0.94 -10.79
C LEU A 36 -14.18 -0.37 -10.30
N GLN A 37 -13.50 -1.14 -9.47
CA GLN A 37 -14.02 -2.39 -8.90
C GLN A 37 -15.24 -2.19 -7.99
N ARG A 38 -15.39 -1.02 -7.39
CA ARG A 38 -16.52 -0.69 -6.49
C ARG A 38 -17.69 -0.02 -7.19
N HIS A 39 -17.60 0.23 -8.50
CA HIS A 39 -18.73 0.77 -9.26
C HIS A 39 -19.94 -0.15 -9.16
N ARG A 40 -21.04 0.37 -8.63
CA ARG A 40 -22.30 -0.38 -8.49
C ARG A 40 -23.10 -0.31 -9.77
N GLY A 41 -23.81 -1.41 -10.09
CA GLY A 41 -24.72 -1.46 -11.23
C GLY A 41 -24.01 -1.55 -12.57
N THR A 42 -22.78 -2.03 -12.61
CA THR A 42 -22.03 -2.33 -13.82
C THR A 42 -21.51 -3.77 -13.81
N ALA A 43 -21.25 -4.32 -14.99
CA ALA A 43 -20.53 -5.55 -15.14
C ALA A 43 -19.04 -5.22 -15.31
N LEU A 44 -18.18 -5.92 -14.58
CA LEU A 44 -16.73 -5.76 -14.67
C LEU A 44 -16.11 -7.00 -15.33
N ALA A 45 -15.14 -6.78 -16.22
CA ALA A 45 -14.20 -7.81 -16.65
C ALA A 45 -12.88 -7.56 -15.93
N ILE A 46 -12.35 -8.61 -15.28
CA ILE A 46 -11.06 -8.56 -14.58
C ILE A 46 -10.15 -9.60 -15.22
N ASP A 47 -9.08 -9.14 -15.85
CA ASP A 47 -8.08 -9.98 -16.47
C ASP A 47 -6.84 -10.03 -15.56
N TYR A 48 -6.57 -11.20 -14.98
CA TYR A 48 -5.32 -11.47 -14.28
C TYR A 48 -4.25 -11.84 -15.30
N LEU A 49 -3.34 -10.93 -15.58
CA LEU A 49 -2.30 -11.13 -16.59
C LEU A 49 -1.17 -12.03 -16.10
N GLN A 50 -0.85 -11.92 -14.83
CA GLN A 50 0.22 -12.65 -14.18
C GLN A 50 0.00 -12.72 -12.66
N GLU A 51 0.29 -13.89 -12.09
CA GLU A 51 0.43 -14.10 -10.65
C GLU A 51 1.87 -14.49 -10.34
N GLU A 52 2.48 -13.81 -9.39
CA GLU A 52 3.80 -14.13 -8.84
C GLU A 52 3.73 -14.21 -7.33
N LYS A 53 4.55 -15.09 -6.72
CA LYS A 53 4.49 -15.34 -5.29
C LYS A 53 5.86 -15.32 -4.65
N ILE A 54 5.98 -14.51 -3.60
CA ILE A 54 7.08 -14.53 -2.65
C ILE A 54 6.45 -14.73 -1.27
N THR A 55 6.43 -15.97 -0.80
CA THR A 55 5.73 -16.33 0.45
C THR A 55 6.12 -15.39 1.61
N PRO A 56 5.16 -14.77 2.32
CA PRO A 56 3.72 -15.04 2.32
C PRO A 56 2.88 -14.09 1.41
N ILE A 57 3.46 -13.47 0.40
CA ILE A 57 2.84 -12.46 -0.45
C ILE A 57 2.60 -13.00 -1.86
N SER A 58 1.43 -12.70 -2.43
CA SER A 58 1.10 -12.87 -3.85
C SER A 58 0.94 -11.50 -4.51
N PHE A 59 1.42 -11.38 -5.74
CA PHE A 59 1.35 -10.20 -6.59
C PHE A 59 0.57 -10.56 -7.84
N PHE A 60 -0.46 -9.81 -8.15
CA PHE A 60 -1.30 -10.02 -9.33
C PHE A 60 -1.23 -8.78 -10.23
N SER A 61 -0.69 -8.92 -11.43
CA SER A 61 -0.84 -7.90 -12.46
C SER A 61 -2.22 -8.03 -13.05
N GLU A 62 -3.08 -7.03 -12.89
CA GLU A 62 -4.48 -7.12 -13.33
C GLU A 62 -4.93 -5.89 -14.09
N ILE A 63 -5.91 -6.11 -14.97
CA ILE A 63 -6.66 -5.07 -15.67
C ILE A 63 -8.13 -5.23 -15.32
N VAL A 64 -8.75 -4.15 -14.97
CA VAL A 64 -10.19 -4.06 -14.72
C VAL A 64 -10.83 -3.21 -15.80
N ARG A 65 -11.91 -3.69 -16.38
CA ARG A 65 -12.72 -2.98 -17.38
C ARG A 65 -14.16 -2.89 -16.93
N ASP A 66 -14.71 -1.69 -16.90
CA ASP A 66 -16.16 -1.48 -16.81
C ASP A 66 -16.78 -1.76 -18.18
N MET A 67 -17.60 -2.83 -18.26
CA MET A 67 -18.21 -3.26 -19.52
C MET A 67 -19.29 -2.30 -20.04
N ARG A 68 -19.80 -1.42 -19.20
CA ARG A 68 -20.80 -0.42 -19.58
C ARG A 68 -20.18 0.86 -20.14
N THR A 69 -19.13 1.35 -19.47
CA THR A 69 -18.47 2.63 -19.83
C THR A 69 -17.29 2.42 -20.77
N GLY A 70 -16.71 1.22 -20.79
CA GLY A 70 -15.46 0.92 -21.48
C GLY A 70 -14.21 1.46 -20.73
N GLU A 71 -14.37 2.03 -19.55
CA GLU A 71 -13.25 2.48 -18.74
C GLU A 71 -12.33 1.33 -18.37
N ILE A 72 -11.02 1.54 -18.45
CA ILE A 72 -10.01 0.52 -18.18
C ILE A 72 -9.00 1.09 -17.18
N GLN A 73 -8.71 0.32 -16.15
CA GLN A 73 -7.64 0.59 -15.20
C GLN A 73 -6.75 -0.64 -15.04
N GLY A 74 -5.47 -0.42 -14.81
CA GLY A 74 -4.53 -1.52 -14.58
C GLY A 74 -3.65 -1.23 -13.38
N GLY A 75 -3.17 -2.30 -12.74
CA GLY A 75 -2.32 -2.16 -11.59
C GLY A 75 -1.79 -3.48 -11.05
N VAL A 76 -1.15 -3.41 -9.90
CA VAL A 76 -0.65 -4.58 -9.17
C VAL A 76 -1.44 -4.72 -7.88
N ARG A 77 -2.20 -5.81 -7.76
CA ARG A 77 -2.80 -6.21 -6.49
C ARG A 77 -1.78 -6.99 -5.68
N ILE A 78 -1.57 -6.56 -4.46
CA ILE A 78 -0.72 -7.24 -3.49
C ILE A 78 -1.61 -7.85 -2.42
N SER A 79 -1.47 -9.15 -2.20
CA SER A 79 -2.24 -9.88 -1.19
C SER A 79 -1.30 -10.76 -0.38
N GLY A 80 -1.47 -10.76 0.93
CA GLY A 80 -0.64 -11.59 1.78
C GLY A 80 -1.30 -11.93 3.11
N PHE A 81 -0.77 -12.96 3.76
CA PHE A 81 -1.25 -13.43 5.05
C PHE A 81 -0.39 -12.90 6.17
N LYS A 82 -1.05 -12.45 7.23
CA LYS A 82 -0.42 -12.10 8.49
C LYS A 82 -1.19 -12.72 9.63
N THR A 83 -0.47 -13.22 10.63
CA THR A 83 -1.08 -13.70 11.86
C THR A 83 -0.95 -12.64 12.94
N VAL A 84 -2.08 -12.20 13.48
CA VAL A 84 -2.15 -11.22 14.58
C VAL A 84 -2.93 -11.87 15.71
N GLY A 85 -2.30 -12.02 16.87
CA GLY A 85 -2.97 -12.65 18.05
C GLY A 85 -3.46 -14.08 17.79
N GLY A 86 -2.79 -14.85 16.91
CA GLY A 86 -3.18 -16.22 16.55
C GLY A 86 -4.26 -16.31 15.46
N VAL A 87 -4.77 -15.18 14.96
CA VAL A 87 -5.76 -15.11 13.87
C VAL A 87 -5.07 -14.75 12.56
N ALA A 88 -5.24 -15.59 11.53
CA ALA A 88 -4.75 -15.30 10.19
C ALA A 88 -5.64 -14.24 9.53
N THR A 89 -5.02 -13.15 9.10
CA THR A 89 -5.69 -12.04 8.41
C THR A 89 -5.10 -11.89 7.01
N ILE A 90 -5.95 -11.72 6.01
CA ILE A 90 -5.52 -11.37 4.65
C ILE A 90 -5.45 -9.85 4.57
N GLN A 91 -4.32 -9.35 4.13
CA GLN A 91 -4.14 -7.95 3.77
C GLN A 91 -4.05 -7.85 2.26
N THR A 92 -4.85 -6.96 1.67
CA THR A 92 -4.86 -6.73 0.23
C THR A 92 -4.91 -5.23 -0.03
N PHE A 93 -4.12 -4.75 -0.99
CA PHE A 93 -4.18 -3.39 -1.50
C PHE A 93 -3.72 -3.36 -2.96
N ASN A 94 -4.08 -2.29 -3.65
CA ASN A 94 -3.77 -2.09 -5.06
C ASN A 94 -2.76 -0.96 -5.23
N ILE A 95 -1.88 -1.13 -6.23
CA ILE A 95 -0.97 -0.10 -6.73
C ILE A 95 -1.40 0.20 -8.14
N ASP A 96 -1.86 1.41 -8.41
CA ASP A 96 -2.25 1.84 -9.74
C ASP A 96 -1.03 1.85 -10.68
N TYR A 97 -1.25 1.66 -11.98
CA TYR A 97 -0.17 1.59 -12.97
C TYR A 97 0.79 2.78 -12.86
N GLU A 98 0.25 3.99 -12.66
CA GLU A 98 1.03 5.23 -12.57
C GLU A 98 1.93 5.30 -11.32
N GLU A 99 1.64 4.51 -10.31
CA GLU A 99 2.39 4.47 -9.05
C GLU A 99 3.55 3.47 -9.06
N ILE A 100 3.57 2.53 -10.03
CA ILE A 100 4.56 1.45 -10.10
C ILE A 100 5.98 2.00 -10.14
N ASP A 101 6.23 3.08 -10.88
CA ASP A 101 7.57 3.69 -10.96
C ASP A 101 8.04 4.26 -9.63
N SER A 102 7.13 4.80 -8.84
CA SER A 102 7.45 5.32 -7.50
C SER A 102 7.78 4.18 -6.53
N CYS A 103 7.07 3.05 -6.65
CA CYS A 103 7.38 1.84 -5.89
C CYS A 103 8.76 1.29 -6.27
N ILE A 104 9.09 1.20 -7.55
CA ILE A 104 10.41 0.78 -8.03
C ILE A 104 11.50 1.71 -7.48
N LYS A 105 11.32 3.03 -7.57
CA LYS A 105 12.31 4.00 -7.06
C LYS A 105 12.61 3.82 -5.59
N VAL A 106 11.60 3.67 -4.74
CA VAL A 106 11.81 3.50 -3.29
C VAL A 106 12.48 2.16 -2.97
N LEU A 107 12.16 1.09 -3.71
CA LEU A 107 12.79 -0.21 -3.55
C LEU A 107 14.25 -0.20 -4.00
N LEU A 108 14.60 0.52 -5.07
CA LEU A 108 16.00 0.72 -5.49
C LEU A 108 16.79 1.48 -4.44
N LEU A 109 16.24 2.56 -3.88
CA LEU A 109 16.85 3.28 -2.77
C LEU A 109 17.06 2.39 -1.54
N ALA A 110 16.10 1.52 -1.26
CA ALA A 110 16.20 0.55 -0.17
C ALA A 110 17.33 -0.48 -0.44
N LYS A 111 17.42 -1.01 -1.67
CA LYS A 111 18.47 -1.94 -2.09
C LYS A 111 19.86 -1.36 -1.88
N GLU A 112 20.08 -0.09 -2.26
CA GLU A 112 21.34 0.61 -2.01
C GLU A 112 21.67 0.69 -0.51
N GLN A 113 20.66 0.90 0.34
CA GLN A 113 20.85 1.00 1.78
C GLN A 113 21.19 -0.36 2.42
N PHE A 114 20.68 -1.49 1.89
CA PHE A 114 20.96 -2.83 2.40
C PHE A 114 22.45 -3.19 2.32
N GLN A 115 23.18 -2.59 1.37
CA GLN A 115 24.62 -2.80 1.17
C GLN A 115 25.50 -1.88 2.03
N ARG A 116 24.92 -0.85 2.65
CA ARG A 116 25.66 0.09 3.49
C ARG A 116 25.79 -0.43 4.93
N GLU A 117 26.68 0.20 5.68
CA GLU A 117 26.90 -0.11 7.09
C GLU A 117 25.62 -0.03 7.93
N LYS A 118 25.63 -0.74 9.08
CA LYS A 118 24.52 -0.76 10.03
C LYS A 118 24.11 0.65 10.43
N HIS A 119 22.85 0.96 10.25
CA HIS A 119 22.30 2.24 10.74
C HIS A 119 22.25 2.25 12.27
N LYS A 120 22.53 3.41 12.87
CA LYS A 120 22.47 3.58 14.35
C LYS A 120 21.03 3.73 14.84
N PHE A 121 20.11 4.13 13.96
CA PHE A 121 18.73 4.47 14.29
C PHE A 121 17.76 3.72 13.41
N TYR A 122 16.52 3.60 13.87
CA TYR A 122 15.41 3.16 13.03
C TYR A 122 15.34 4.04 11.78
N THR A 123 15.33 3.40 10.64
CA THR A 123 15.29 4.09 9.34
C THR A 123 14.19 3.52 8.49
N LEU A 124 13.36 4.40 7.92
CA LEU A 124 12.25 4.05 7.04
C LEU A 124 12.45 4.69 5.67
N ARG A 125 12.20 3.94 4.62
CA ARG A 125 12.11 4.39 3.23
C ARG A 125 10.83 3.80 2.65
N ALA A 126 9.84 4.65 2.37
CA ALA A 126 8.54 4.21 1.90
C ALA A 126 8.02 5.10 0.78
N TYR A 127 7.27 4.51 -0.11
CA TYR A 127 6.30 5.16 -0.95
C TYR A 127 4.92 4.92 -0.34
N ARG A 128 4.15 5.98 -0.20
CA ARG A 128 2.74 5.91 0.20
C ARG A 128 1.88 6.09 -1.03
N THR A 129 1.06 5.10 -1.31
CA THR A 129 0.11 5.09 -2.42
C THR A 129 -1.02 6.10 -2.20
N ILE A 130 -1.77 6.40 -3.26
CA ILE A 130 -2.92 7.31 -3.20
C ILE A 130 -3.94 6.86 -2.15
N ASP A 131 -4.17 5.55 -2.01
CA ASP A 131 -5.08 4.99 -1.01
C ASP A 131 -4.49 4.97 0.42
N GLY A 132 -3.26 5.46 0.61
CA GLY A 132 -2.56 5.50 1.89
C GLY A 132 -1.86 4.21 2.29
N SER A 133 -1.86 3.18 1.43
CA SER A 133 -1.03 1.99 1.63
C SER A 133 0.45 2.34 1.49
N GLU A 134 1.33 1.52 2.01
CA GLU A 134 2.77 1.79 1.98
C GLU A 134 3.56 0.58 1.49
N ILE A 135 4.55 0.87 0.64
CA ILE A 135 5.58 -0.09 0.22
C ILE A 135 6.95 0.49 0.44
N GLY A 136 7.89 -0.30 0.97
CA GLY A 136 9.23 0.20 1.21
C GLY A 136 10.10 -0.76 2.00
N ALA A 137 11.07 -0.17 2.71
CA ALA A 137 11.94 -0.91 3.59
C ALA A 137 12.21 -0.14 4.88
N TYR A 138 12.43 -0.88 5.93
CA TYR A 138 12.86 -0.31 7.22
C TYR A 138 14.05 -1.06 7.79
N TYR A 139 14.87 -0.33 8.55
CA TYR A 139 15.89 -0.88 9.39
C TYR A 139 15.46 -0.73 10.84
N GLY A 140 15.31 -1.83 11.54
CA GLY A 140 14.81 -1.78 12.92
C GLY A 140 14.95 -3.09 13.65
N GLY A 141 14.57 -3.07 14.93
CA GLY A 141 14.73 -4.17 15.83
C GLY A 141 13.95 -5.43 15.45
N GLY A 142 14.61 -6.58 15.61
CA GLY A 142 14.02 -7.89 15.68
C GLY A 142 14.65 -8.63 16.85
N PHE A 143 14.13 -9.83 17.18
CA PHE A 143 14.65 -10.65 18.27
C PHE A 143 16.18 -10.92 18.16
N TRP A 144 16.70 -10.97 16.93
CA TRP A 144 18.12 -11.20 16.61
C TRP A 144 18.91 -9.91 16.32
N GLY A 145 18.40 -8.76 16.77
CA GLY A 145 18.99 -7.45 16.52
C GLY A 145 18.40 -6.71 15.31
N PRO A 146 18.80 -5.44 15.13
CA PRO A 146 18.29 -4.62 14.05
C PRO A 146 18.72 -5.15 12.68
N LYS A 147 17.77 -5.23 11.74
CA LYS A 147 18.00 -5.66 10.37
C LYS A 147 17.09 -4.93 9.40
N TRP A 148 17.48 -4.92 8.13
CA TRP A 148 16.60 -4.46 7.06
C TRP A 148 15.48 -5.45 6.78
N SER A 149 14.31 -4.92 6.45
CA SER A 149 13.16 -5.69 5.97
C SER A 149 12.42 -4.88 4.93
N ILE A 150 11.95 -5.54 3.87
CA ILE A 150 10.98 -4.97 2.92
C ILE A 150 9.61 -5.11 3.58
N TYR A 151 8.74 -4.12 3.44
CA TYR A 151 7.40 -4.20 4.01
C TYR A 151 6.33 -3.70 3.05
N PHE A 152 5.13 -4.24 3.25
CA PHE A 152 3.90 -3.91 2.56
C PHE A 152 2.83 -3.70 3.62
N LYS A 153 2.21 -2.53 3.62
CA LYS A 153 1.26 -2.12 4.64
C LYS A 153 0.02 -1.54 4.00
N THR A 154 -1.16 -2.00 4.43
CA THR A 154 -2.44 -1.41 4.00
C THR A 154 -2.75 -0.14 4.79
N ASN A 155 -3.53 0.76 4.20
CA ASN A 155 -3.98 1.99 4.85
C ASN A 155 -4.86 1.75 6.10
N SER A 156 -5.51 0.58 6.18
CA SER A 156 -6.38 0.21 7.29
C SER A 156 -5.63 -0.08 8.60
N THR A 157 -4.30 -0.18 8.54
CA THR A 157 -3.48 -0.49 9.72
C THR A 157 -2.96 0.81 10.34
N LEU A 158 -3.61 1.25 11.44
CA LEU A 158 -3.20 2.45 12.18
C LEU A 158 -1.82 2.33 12.82
N ASN A 159 -1.35 1.09 13.07
CA ASN A 159 -0.05 0.84 13.67
C ASN A 159 1.01 0.56 12.61
N SER A 160 2.13 1.27 12.68
CA SER A 160 3.27 1.16 11.75
C SER A 160 3.88 -0.25 11.64
N TRP A 161 3.57 -1.12 12.58
CA TRP A 161 4.13 -2.49 12.67
C TRP A 161 3.24 -3.58 12.04
N ASP A 162 2.07 -3.22 11.52
CA ASP A 162 1.08 -4.18 11.03
C ASP A 162 1.21 -4.56 9.56
N GLY A 163 2.34 -4.27 8.93
CA GLY A 163 2.64 -4.68 7.56
C GLY A 163 3.09 -6.13 7.44
N ILE A 164 3.01 -6.67 6.22
CA ILE A 164 3.64 -7.94 5.85
C ILE A 164 5.09 -7.65 5.49
N THR A 165 6.03 -8.48 5.95
CA THR A 165 7.45 -8.24 5.75
C THR A 165 8.14 -9.38 5.01
N LEU A 166 9.15 -9.02 4.20
CA LEU A 166 10.08 -9.94 3.55
C LEU A 166 11.52 -9.62 3.99
N GLY A 167 12.38 -10.61 3.90
CA GLY A 167 13.81 -10.40 4.11
C GLY A 167 14.43 -9.51 3.02
N PRO A 168 15.56 -8.85 3.30
CA PRO A 168 16.25 -8.01 2.33
C PRO A 168 16.80 -8.79 1.13
N ASP A 169 17.01 -10.10 1.26
CA ASP A 169 17.39 -11.03 0.19
C ASP A 169 16.34 -11.13 -0.92
N LYS A 170 15.09 -10.73 -0.65
CA LYS A 170 13.99 -10.76 -1.61
C LYS A 170 13.84 -9.48 -2.44
N ILE A 171 14.74 -8.51 -2.28
CA ILE A 171 14.60 -7.21 -2.96
C ILE A 171 14.63 -7.33 -4.50
N GLU A 172 15.50 -8.20 -5.03
CA GLU A 172 15.61 -8.42 -6.47
C GLU A 172 14.36 -9.10 -7.04
N ASP A 173 13.83 -10.08 -6.30
CA ASP A 173 12.61 -10.77 -6.69
C ASP A 173 11.44 -9.78 -6.77
N VAL A 174 11.29 -8.93 -5.73
CA VAL A 174 10.25 -7.89 -5.68
C VAL A 174 10.40 -6.87 -6.81
N LEU A 175 11.61 -6.35 -7.04
CA LEU A 175 11.89 -5.42 -8.13
C LEU A 175 11.57 -6.06 -9.48
N GLY A 176 11.98 -7.32 -9.69
CA GLY A 176 11.69 -8.08 -10.90
C GLY A 176 10.19 -8.20 -11.17
N ILE A 177 9.39 -8.45 -10.13
CA ILE A 177 7.92 -8.49 -10.23
C ILE A 177 7.38 -7.14 -10.72
N PHE A 178 7.77 -6.03 -10.09
CA PHE A 178 7.28 -4.70 -10.48
C PHE A 178 7.68 -4.30 -11.91
N TYR A 179 8.90 -4.64 -12.35
CA TYR A 179 9.32 -4.39 -13.72
C TYR A 179 8.50 -5.20 -14.74
N ARG A 180 8.28 -6.49 -14.48
CA ARG A 180 7.46 -7.34 -15.36
C ARG A 180 6.01 -6.87 -15.40
N SER A 181 5.43 -6.58 -14.23
CA SER A 181 4.07 -6.06 -14.12
C SER A 181 3.91 -4.77 -14.92
N LYS A 182 4.84 -3.82 -14.76
CA LYS A 182 4.84 -2.56 -15.52
C LYS A 182 4.85 -2.80 -17.02
N TYR A 183 5.73 -3.70 -17.49
CA TYR A 183 5.84 -4.03 -18.92
C TYR A 183 4.54 -4.62 -19.47
N LEU A 184 3.99 -5.64 -18.77
CA LEU A 184 2.74 -6.30 -19.18
C LEU A 184 1.54 -5.34 -19.20
N LEU A 185 1.40 -4.53 -18.15
CA LEU A 185 0.32 -3.56 -18.05
C LEU A 185 0.43 -2.48 -19.12
N LYS A 186 1.64 -1.99 -19.41
CA LYS A 186 1.88 -1.01 -20.46
C LYS A 186 1.38 -1.49 -21.82
N ASP A 187 1.75 -2.72 -22.19
CA ASP A 187 1.32 -3.34 -23.44
C ASP A 187 -0.20 -3.45 -23.53
N LYS A 188 -0.83 -3.97 -22.48
CA LYS A 188 -2.27 -4.21 -22.42
C LYS A 188 -3.13 -2.95 -22.30
N LEU A 189 -2.61 -1.91 -21.66
CA LEU A 189 -3.28 -0.60 -21.59
C LEU A 189 -3.10 0.23 -22.87
N GLY A 190 -2.30 -0.26 -23.84
CA GLY A 190 -2.04 0.44 -25.09
C GLY A 190 -1.23 1.73 -24.94
N LEU A 191 -0.45 1.85 -23.85
CA LEU A 191 0.35 3.03 -23.56
C LEU A 191 1.63 3.03 -24.40
N LYS A 192 1.67 3.88 -25.44
CA LYS A 192 2.83 4.03 -26.31
C LYS A 192 4.01 4.68 -25.56
N ASP A 193 5.23 4.28 -25.89
CA ASP A 193 6.44 4.97 -25.41
C ASP A 193 6.50 6.40 -25.94
N ILE A 194 6.37 7.37 -25.04
CA ILE A 194 6.55 8.79 -25.39
C ILE A 194 8.05 9.13 -25.58
N SER A 195 8.97 8.18 -25.26
CA SER A 195 10.41 8.43 -25.22
C SER A 195 11.08 8.65 -26.60
N ASN A 196 10.38 8.47 -27.74
CA ASN A 196 10.97 8.59 -29.06
C ASN A 196 10.71 9.92 -29.79
N LYS A 197 10.37 11.02 -29.08
CA LYS A 197 10.14 12.33 -29.71
C LYS A 197 11.11 13.42 -29.26
N GLN A 198 12.30 13.08 -28.78
CA GLN A 198 13.39 14.03 -28.60
C GLN A 198 14.67 13.43 -29.19
N GLN A 199 14.76 13.51 -30.50
CA GLN A 199 16.00 13.59 -31.27
C GLN A 199 15.89 14.78 -32.20
#